data_6f1cdace1119b0fbc6deffba511b2d70
#
_entry.id   6f1cdace1119b0fbc6deffba511b2d70
#
_cell.length_a   1.000
_cell.length_b   1.000
_cell.length_c   1.000
_cell.angle_alpha   90.00
_cell.angle_beta   90.00
_cell.angle_gamma   90.00
#
_symmetry.space_group_name_H-M   'P 1'
#
loop_
_entity.id
_entity.type
_entity.pdbx_description
1 polymer ?
#
loop_
_entity_poly.entity_id
_entity_poly.type
_entity_poly.pdbx_seq_one_letter_code
_entity_poly.pdbx_strand_id
1 'polypeptide(L)'
;MEAVFLTKPISHFKPKHHSLTPKHHHHHSLISHHHHQSLPIRHKSTNFPTVVTTALQNQQQTTSPKDIEDESYGEVKKIIGSKALEDSTGMEYLIEWKDGHEPSWVPADFIAKDVVSEYETPWWTAARKSDETALKTILEADDNRDVNAVDSDGRTALLFVAGLGSEPCVKLLAEAGANLDHQDNRGGLSALHMAAGYVRPGVTKLLLELGADPEITDDRGKTALDLARELLKATPKGNPMQFGRRIGLEGVVRVLEEAVFEYVEVEEIMEKRGKGENLEYLVKWKDESANEWVKARYVAEDLVKDYEAGLEYAVAEAVVGRRVGDDGKYECLVKWVDLEEPTWEPEENVDSELVKVFELSNNKQAQPKPSIDSGLSTVAFSQDGPTSVTT
;
A
#
# COMPACT_ATOMS: atom_id res chain seq x y z
N MET A 1 -40.39 9.09 7.73
CA MET A 1 -39.07 8.77 7.24
C MET A 1 -39.04 9.34 5.83
N GLU A 2 -38.27 10.39 5.62
CA GLU A 2 -38.04 10.92 4.27
C GLU A 2 -36.91 10.10 3.66
N ALA A 3 -37.23 9.29 2.66
CA ALA A 3 -36.23 8.58 1.87
C ALA A 3 -35.68 9.54 0.81
N VAL A 4 -34.39 9.84 0.86
CA VAL A 4 -33.67 10.56 -0.21
C VAL A 4 -32.99 9.52 -1.09
N PHE A 5 -33.37 9.46 -2.33
CA PHE A 5 -32.88 8.48 -3.29
C PHE A 5 -31.78 9.07 -4.16
N LEU A 6 -30.55 8.59 -4.04
CA LEU A 6 -29.41 9.02 -4.82
C LEU A 6 -29.15 8.03 -5.96
N THR A 7 -29.07 8.55 -7.18
CA THR A 7 -28.87 7.75 -8.40
C THR A 7 -27.44 7.78 -8.93
N LYS A 8 -26.47 8.40 -8.19
CA LYS A 8 -25.09 8.47 -8.63
C LYS A 8 -24.25 7.34 -8.02
N PRO A 9 -23.47 6.60 -8.83
CA PRO A 9 -22.52 5.66 -8.31
C PRO A 9 -21.44 6.41 -7.52
N ILE A 10 -21.19 5.95 -6.30
CA ILE A 10 -20.22 6.54 -5.39
C ILE A 10 -19.08 5.55 -5.23
N SER A 11 -17.86 5.95 -5.60
CA SER A 11 -16.68 5.10 -5.52
C SER A 11 -16.01 5.20 -4.14
N HIS A 12 -15.62 4.07 -3.57
CA HIS A 12 -15.03 3.96 -2.24
C HIS A 12 -13.78 3.09 -2.22
N PHE A 13 -12.96 3.28 -1.18
CA PHE A 13 -11.72 2.53 -0.99
C PHE A 13 -11.99 1.14 -0.36
N LYS A 14 -11.53 0.10 -1.05
CA LYS A 14 -11.50 -1.28 -0.56
C LYS A 14 -10.04 -1.73 -0.38
N PRO A 15 -9.67 -2.39 0.73
CA PRO A 15 -8.34 -2.99 0.87
C PRO A 15 -8.08 -4.00 -0.25
N LYS A 16 -6.92 -3.92 -0.88
CA LYS A 16 -6.45 -4.95 -1.81
C LYS A 16 -6.11 -6.20 -1.01
N HIS A 17 -6.84 -7.29 -1.24
CA HIS A 17 -6.40 -8.59 -0.74
C HIS A 17 -5.22 -9.05 -1.59
N HIS A 18 -3.99 -8.85 -1.10
CA HIS A 18 -2.86 -9.56 -1.64
C HIS A 18 -3.04 -11.04 -1.32
N SER A 19 -3.44 -11.84 -2.32
CA SER A 19 -3.29 -13.28 -2.21
C SER A 19 -1.78 -13.54 -2.18
N LEU A 20 -1.25 -13.74 -0.99
CA LEU A 20 0.08 -14.25 -0.78
C LEU A 20 0.10 -15.67 -1.36
N THR A 21 0.43 -15.79 -2.63
CA THR A 21 0.93 -17.07 -3.14
C THR A 21 2.31 -17.24 -2.51
N PRO A 22 2.50 -18.25 -1.65
CA PRO A 22 3.82 -18.51 -1.10
C PRO A 22 4.74 -18.85 -2.26
N LYS A 23 5.75 -18.03 -2.52
CA LYS A 23 6.90 -18.49 -3.32
C LYS A 23 7.52 -19.62 -2.52
N HIS A 24 7.32 -20.84 -2.99
CA HIS A 24 7.92 -22.04 -2.43
C HIS A 24 9.43 -21.90 -2.44
N HIS A 25 10.00 -21.56 -1.29
CA HIS A 25 11.32 -22.01 -0.92
C HIS A 25 11.13 -23.31 -0.14
N HIS A 26 11.56 -24.42 -0.75
CA HIS A 26 11.60 -25.72 -0.12
C HIS A 26 12.54 -25.68 1.07
N HIS A 27 12.00 -25.57 2.28
CA HIS A 27 12.64 -26.10 3.47
C HIS A 27 11.70 -27.11 4.10
N HIS A 28 12.12 -28.37 4.02
CA HIS A 28 11.51 -29.46 4.77
C HIS A 28 11.66 -29.18 6.27
N SER A 29 10.56 -28.88 6.93
CA SER A 29 10.46 -28.96 8.40
C SER A 29 9.36 -29.94 8.75
N LEU A 30 9.77 -31.07 9.30
CA LEU A 30 8.92 -32.06 9.92
C LEU A 30 8.48 -31.56 11.28
N ILE A 31 7.18 -31.29 11.43
CA ILE A 31 6.56 -31.06 12.74
C ILE A 31 6.34 -32.42 13.40
N SER A 32 6.99 -32.61 14.55
CA SER A 32 6.65 -33.67 15.49
C SER A 32 6.37 -33.05 16.85
N HIS A 33 5.13 -33.16 17.29
CA HIS A 33 4.75 -32.92 18.68
C HIS A 33 5.35 -34.00 19.58
N HIS A 34 6.10 -33.63 20.63
CA HIS A 34 6.10 -34.36 21.89
C HIS A 34 6.55 -33.52 23.08
N HIS A 35 5.93 -33.83 24.19
CA HIS A 35 5.95 -33.32 25.57
C HIS A 35 7.32 -33.03 26.20
N HIS A 36 7.27 -32.04 27.12
CA HIS A 36 8.15 -31.77 28.26
C HIS A 36 9.03 -32.89 28.74
N GLN A 37 10.33 -32.60 28.82
CA GLN A 37 11.17 -32.92 29.99
C GLN A 37 12.48 -32.11 29.85
N SER A 38 12.73 -31.26 30.86
CA SER A 38 13.95 -30.48 31.03
C SER A 38 15.11 -31.37 31.44
N LEU A 39 16.18 -31.40 30.64
CA LEU A 39 17.51 -31.86 31.02
C LEU A 39 18.56 -30.84 30.61
N PRO A 40 19.63 -30.67 31.39
CA PRO A 40 20.57 -29.58 31.21
C PRO A 40 21.45 -29.79 30.00
N ILE A 41 21.47 -28.78 29.12
CA ILE A 41 22.31 -28.77 27.90
C ILE A 41 23.75 -28.51 28.37
N ARG A 42 24.59 -29.51 28.20
CA ARG A 42 26.03 -29.42 28.33
C ARG A 42 26.56 -28.63 27.13
N HIS A 43 26.96 -27.37 27.35
CA HIS A 43 27.64 -26.58 26.33
C HIS A 43 28.92 -27.30 25.92
N LYS A 44 28.99 -27.72 24.66
CA LYS A 44 30.26 -27.98 24.00
C LYS A 44 30.86 -26.61 23.69
N SER A 45 31.87 -26.21 24.42
CA SER A 45 32.72 -25.08 24.09
C SER A 45 33.36 -25.36 22.73
N THR A 46 32.90 -24.69 21.68
CA THR A 46 33.68 -24.54 20.47
C THR A 46 34.68 -23.42 20.75
N ASN A 47 35.94 -23.76 20.95
CA ASN A 47 37.02 -22.80 21.06
C ASN A 47 37.16 -22.06 19.74
N PHE A 48 36.72 -20.82 19.66
CA PHE A 48 37.07 -19.92 18.59
C PHE A 48 38.37 -19.21 18.96
N PRO A 49 39.35 -19.11 18.02
CA PRO A 49 40.59 -18.39 18.28
C PRO A 49 40.31 -16.89 18.43
N THR A 50 40.80 -16.32 19.51
CA THR A 50 40.72 -14.85 19.75
C THR A 50 41.77 -14.17 18.88
N VAL A 51 41.35 -13.26 18.02
CA VAL A 51 42.24 -12.44 17.16
C VAL A 51 42.67 -11.21 17.94
N VAL A 52 43.95 -11.07 18.24
CA VAL A 52 44.53 -9.91 18.90
C VAL A 52 45.39 -9.13 17.91
N THR A 53 45.01 -7.91 17.58
CA THR A 53 45.91 -6.95 16.96
C THR A 53 46.69 -6.20 18.07
N THR A 54 47.99 -6.27 18.00
CA THR A 54 48.86 -5.56 18.94
C THR A 54 48.80 -4.05 18.73
N ALA A 55 48.09 -3.34 19.61
CA ALA A 55 48.36 -1.93 19.88
C ALA A 55 49.16 -1.85 21.18
N LEU A 56 50.38 -1.36 21.07
CA LEU A 56 51.29 -1.13 22.20
C LEU A 56 50.68 -0.14 23.20
N GLN A 57 50.42 -0.58 24.43
CA GLN A 57 50.49 0.30 25.59
C GLN A 57 51.20 -0.42 26.74
N ASN A 58 52.37 0.14 27.11
CA ASN A 58 53.15 -0.17 28.28
C ASN A 58 52.33 -0.06 29.54
N GLN A 59 52.25 -1.13 30.33
CA GLN A 59 52.45 -1.00 31.78
C GLN A 59 52.97 -2.34 32.35
N GLN A 60 54.12 -2.24 33.04
CA GLN A 60 54.80 -3.31 33.76
C GLN A 60 53.94 -3.82 34.91
N GLN A 61 53.76 -5.13 35.01
CA GLN A 61 53.86 -5.81 36.31
C GLN A 61 54.20 -7.28 36.09
N THR A 62 55.20 -7.68 36.84
CA THR A 62 55.88 -8.98 36.96
C THR A 62 55.05 -10.04 37.61
N THR A 63 54.88 -11.22 36.99
CA THR A 63 54.85 -12.53 37.68
C THR A 63 55.25 -13.64 36.70
N SER A 64 55.94 -14.65 37.22
CA SER A 64 56.74 -15.69 36.57
C SER A 64 55.96 -16.66 35.64
N PRO A 65 56.70 -17.39 34.78
CA PRO A 65 56.13 -18.17 33.70
C PRO A 65 55.73 -19.56 34.18
N LYS A 66 54.51 -19.96 33.83
CA LYS A 66 54.13 -21.37 33.66
C LYS A 66 53.42 -21.50 32.30
N ASP A 67 54.07 -22.27 31.49
CA ASP A 67 53.58 -22.98 30.28
C ASP A 67 52.16 -22.60 29.82
N ILE A 68 52.06 -21.53 29.08
CA ILE A 68 50.93 -21.26 28.18
C ILE A 68 51.43 -21.72 26.82
N GLU A 69 50.85 -22.79 26.30
CA GLU A 69 50.98 -23.15 24.90
C GLU A 69 50.63 -21.90 24.09
N ASP A 70 51.59 -21.46 23.28
CA ASP A 70 51.48 -20.31 22.41
C ASP A 70 50.42 -20.64 21.32
N GLU A 71 49.14 -20.41 21.63
CA GLU A 71 48.11 -20.42 20.61
C GLU A 71 48.43 -19.26 19.70
N SER A 72 49.09 -19.60 18.58
CA SER A 72 49.39 -18.71 17.47
C SER A 72 48.07 -18.17 16.91
N TYR A 73 47.66 -17.02 17.41
CA TYR A 73 46.52 -16.28 16.83
C TYR A 73 46.92 -15.83 15.45
N GLY A 74 46.14 -16.25 14.42
CA GLY A 74 46.32 -15.82 13.04
C GLY A 74 46.21 -14.30 12.90
N GLU A 75 47.18 -13.68 12.21
CA GLU A 75 47.14 -12.25 11.94
C GLU A 75 46.22 -12.00 10.76
N VAL A 76 45.23 -11.07 10.91
CA VAL A 76 44.31 -10.70 9.86
C VAL A 76 45.08 -10.06 8.69
N LYS A 77 44.93 -10.58 7.46
CA LYS A 77 45.41 -9.97 6.23
C LYS A 77 44.41 -8.96 5.71
N LYS A 78 43.15 -9.37 5.52
CA LYS A 78 42.04 -8.52 5.13
C LYS A 78 40.70 -9.21 5.38
N ILE A 79 39.62 -8.42 5.39
CA ILE A 79 38.26 -8.90 5.28
C ILE A 79 37.91 -9.09 3.81
N ILE A 80 37.35 -10.24 3.43
CA ILE A 80 36.97 -10.62 2.06
C ILE A 80 35.49 -10.99 1.93
N GLY A 81 34.69 -10.72 2.95
CA GLY A 81 33.25 -10.93 2.94
C GLY A 81 32.61 -10.50 4.25
N SER A 82 31.33 -10.28 4.23
CA SER A 82 30.52 -9.98 5.40
C SER A 82 29.16 -10.66 5.29
N LYS A 83 28.54 -10.98 6.42
CA LYS A 83 27.16 -11.42 6.51
C LYS A 83 26.53 -10.94 7.82
N ALA A 84 25.24 -10.57 7.75
CA ALA A 84 24.46 -10.29 8.96
C ALA A 84 24.10 -11.62 9.66
N LEU A 85 24.05 -11.59 10.99
CA LEU A 85 23.50 -12.71 11.76
C LEU A 85 21.97 -12.77 11.55
N GLU A 86 21.40 -13.98 11.60
CA GLU A 86 19.96 -14.20 11.34
C GLU A 86 19.04 -13.40 12.28
N ASP A 87 19.51 -13.12 13.49
CA ASP A 87 18.79 -12.32 14.49
C ASP A 87 19.00 -10.79 14.33
N SER A 88 19.71 -10.36 13.28
CA SER A 88 20.07 -8.96 13.02
C SER A 88 20.77 -8.26 14.18
N THR A 89 21.39 -9.01 15.10
CA THR A 89 22.08 -8.47 16.28
C THR A 89 23.54 -8.16 16.05
N GLY A 90 24.12 -8.59 14.92
CA GLY A 90 25.53 -8.39 14.64
C GLY A 90 25.96 -8.83 13.25
N MET A 91 27.26 -8.78 13.04
CA MET A 91 27.92 -9.15 11.78
C MET A 91 28.97 -10.21 11.99
N GLU A 92 29.16 -11.08 11.02
CA GLU A 92 30.34 -11.93 10.85
C GLU A 92 31.09 -11.53 9.61
N TYR A 93 32.42 -11.66 9.67
CA TYR A 93 33.32 -11.31 8.57
C TYR A 93 34.15 -12.51 8.13
N LEU A 94 34.28 -12.69 6.83
CA LEU A 94 35.16 -13.69 6.25
C LEU A 94 36.59 -13.13 6.23
N ILE A 95 37.45 -13.75 6.99
CA ILE A 95 38.85 -13.30 7.19
C ILE A 95 39.81 -14.07 6.33
N GLU A 96 40.59 -13.38 5.51
CA GLU A 96 41.81 -13.90 4.91
C GLU A 96 42.98 -13.70 5.88
N TRP A 97 43.69 -14.79 6.22
CA TRP A 97 44.75 -14.80 7.22
C TRP A 97 46.13 -14.57 6.60
N LYS A 98 47.04 -13.91 7.29
CA LYS A 98 48.43 -13.65 6.81
C LYS A 98 49.29 -14.90 6.76
N ASP A 99 49.01 -15.85 7.62
CA ASP A 99 49.74 -17.12 7.71
C ASP A 99 49.36 -18.18 6.67
N GLY A 100 48.37 -17.83 5.81
CA GLY A 100 47.90 -18.70 4.72
C GLY A 100 46.89 -19.78 5.13
N HIS A 101 46.32 -19.71 6.32
CA HIS A 101 45.17 -20.54 6.68
C HIS A 101 43.99 -20.26 5.75
N GLU A 102 43.13 -21.25 5.60
CA GLU A 102 41.88 -21.10 4.84
C GLU A 102 41.02 -19.98 5.43
N PRO A 103 40.37 -19.15 4.59
CA PRO A 103 39.48 -18.11 5.09
C PRO A 103 38.39 -18.64 6.00
N SER A 104 38.11 -17.94 7.09
CA SER A 104 37.10 -18.38 8.07
C SER A 104 36.20 -17.22 8.50
N TRP A 105 34.94 -17.55 8.85
CA TRP A 105 33.96 -16.60 9.38
C TRP A 105 34.22 -16.33 10.84
N VAL A 106 34.34 -15.05 11.19
CA VAL A 106 34.63 -14.60 12.57
C VAL A 106 33.62 -13.53 12.98
N PRO A 107 32.96 -13.66 14.14
CA PRO A 107 32.07 -12.61 14.63
C PRO A 107 32.83 -11.30 14.86
N ALA A 108 32.15 -10.16 14.62
CA ALA A 108 32.72 -8.83 14.73
C ALA A 108 33.42 -8.55 16.06
N ASP A 109 32.90 -9.09 17.18
CA ASP A 109 33.41 -8.89 18.53
C ASP A 109 34.82 -9.48 18.75
N PHE A 110 35.24 -10.43 17.92
CA PHE A 110 36.55 -11.07 17.97
C PHE A 110 37.56 -10.48 17.00
N ILE A 111 37.19 -9.43 16.26
CA ILE A 111 38.03 -8.75 15.28
C ILE A 111 38.39 -7.35 15.80
N ALA A 112 39.61 -6.93 15.58
CA ALA A 112 40.02 -5.59 15.97
C ALA A 112 39.16 -4.53 15.27
N LYS A 113 38.70 -3.53 16.04
CA LYS A 113 37.75 -2.50 15.56
C LYS A 113 38.28 -1.66 14.42
N ASP A 114 39.55 -1.43 14.34
CA ASP A 114 40.21 -0.69 13.23
C ASP A 114 40.11 -1.48 11.93
N VAL A 115 40.33 -2.80 11.96
CA VAL A 115 40.19 -3.68 10.79
C VAL A 115 38.75 -3.70 10.28
N VAL A 116 37.76 -3.88 11.18
CA VAL A 116 36.35 -3.81 10.82
C VAL A 116 35.99 -2.43 10.28
N SER A 117 36.49 -1.37 10.92
CA SER A 117 36.20 0.00 10.51
C SER A 117 36.79 0.34 9.13
N GLU A 118 37.98 -0.18 8.79
CA GLU A 118 38.58 0.00 7.46
C GLU A 118 37.68 -0.62 6.36
N TYR A 119 37.12 -1.79 6.61
CA TYR A 119 36.22 -2.47 5.68
C TYR A 119 34.84 -1.82 5.61
N GLU A 120 34.24 -1.45 6.75
CA GLU A 120 32.86 -0.95 6.82
C GLU A 120 32.71 0.53 6.49
N THR A 121 33.70 1.38 6.84
CA THR A 121 33.59 2.83 6.71
C THR A 121 33.27 3.30 5.26
N PRO A 122 33.87 2.76 4.22
CA PRO A 122 33.53 3.13 2.83
C PRO A 122 32.05 2.88 2.51
N TRP A 123 31.53 1.72 2.91
CA TRP A 123 30.15 1.31 2.69
C TRP A 123 29.16 2.27 3.36
N TRP A 124 29.31 2.47 4.66
CA TRP A 124 28.42 3.36 5.43
C TRP A 124 28.56 4.82 5.02
N THR A 125 29.73 5.25 4.59
CA THR A 125 29.95 6.61 4.07
C THR A 125 29.19 6.80 2.76
N ALA A 126 29.29 5.85 1.84
CA ALA A 126 28.59 5.88 0.56
C ALA A 126 27.06 5.88 0.77
N ALA A 127 26.55 4.99 1.64
CA ALA A 127 25.13 4.93 1.95
C ALA A 127 24.59 6.24 2.57
N ARG A 128 25.28 6.78 3.58
CA ARG A 128 24.88 8.04 4.26
C ARG A 128 24.98 9.28 3.39
N LYS A 129 25.78 9.25 2.33
CA LYS A 129 25.90 10.33 1.34
C LYS A 129 25.04 10.09 0.10
N SER A 130 24.40 8.92 -0.01
CA SER A 130 23.74 8.47 -1.23
C SER A 130 24.64 8.57 -2.46
N ASP A 131 25.90 8.16 -2.29
CA ASP A 131 26.90 8.14 -3.35
C ASP A 131 26.74 6.87 -4.19
N GLU A 132 25.97 6.99 -5.27
CA GLU A 132 25.66 5.89 -6.19
C GLU A 132 26.94 5.27 -6.77
N THR A 133 27.91 6.11 -7.18
CA THR A 133 29.15 5.64 -7.80
C THR A 133 29.99 4.83 -6.82
N ALA A 134 30.10 5.31 -5.58
CA ALA A 134 30.84 4.60 -4.54
C ALA A 134 30.14 3.29 -4.15
N LEU A 135 28.81 3.29 -3.98
CA LEU A 135 28.03 2.07 -3.70
C LEU A 135 28.20 1.05 -4.82
N LYS A 136 28.08 1.49 -6.07
CA LYS A 136 28.24 0.62 -7.23
C LYS A 136 29.65 0.01 -7.27
N THR A 137 30.70 0.81 -7.08
CA THR A 137 32.08 0.33 -7.06
C THR A 137 32.32 -0.72 -5.96
N ILE A 138 31.73 -0.51 -4.77
CA ILE A 138 31.87 -1.45 -3.65
C ILE A 138 31.11 -2.76 -3.96
N LEU A 139 29.90 -2.67 -4.52
CA LEU A 139 29.11 -3.86 -4.89
C LEU A 139 29.72 -4.67 -6.04
N GLU A 140 30.44 -3.99 -6.95
CA GLU A 140 31.15 -4.63 -8.06
C GLU A 140 32.53 -5.21 -7.66
N ALA A 141 33.00 -4.95 -6.43
CA ALA A 141 34.34 -5.36 -5.99
C ALA A 141 34.48 -6.89 -5.74
N ASP A 142 33.39 -7.67 -5.84
CA ASP A 142 33.36 -9.14 -5.67
C ASP A 142 34.06 -9.60 -4.36
N ASP A 143 33.83 -8.81 -3.29
CA ASP A 143 34.36 -9.07 -1.96
C ASP A 143 33.36 -9.82 -1.07
N ASN A 144 32.35 -10.47 -1.65
CA ASN A 144 31.29 -11.19 -0.94
C ASN A 144 30.62 -10.34 0.16
N ARG A 145 30.50 -9.05 -0.03
CA ARG A 145 29.84 -8.14 0.90
C ARG A 145 28.34 -8.43 0.97
N ASP A 146 27.83 -8.55 2.18
CA ASP A 146 26.40 -8.62 2.39
C ASP A 146 25.76 -7.25 2.19
N VAL A 147 24.89 -7.14 1.17
CA VAL A 147 24.10 -5.93 0.92
C VAL A 147 23.17 -5.59 2.07
N ASN A 148 22.80 -6.59 2.87
CA ASN A 148 21.96 -6.49 4.06
C ASN A 148 22.77 -6.27 5.36
N ALA A 149 24.07 -5.95 5.25
CA ALA A 149 24.88 -5.58 6.40
C ALA A 149 24.18 -4.53 7.25
N VAL A 150 24.25 -4.70 8.58
CA VAL A 150 23.56 -3.84 9.54
C VAL A 150 24.57 -3.06 10.39
N ASP A 151 24.19 -1.82 10.74
CA ASP A 151 24.92 -1.04 11.74
C ASP A 151 24.50 -1.43 13.17
N SER A 152 25.06 -0.75 14.19
CA SER A 152 24.74 -0.99 15.61
C SER A 152 23.26 -0.78 15.97
N ASP A 153 22.49 -0.11 15.11
CA ASP A 153 21.06 0.14 15.30
C ASP A 153 20.20 -0.83 14.47
N GLY A 154 20.82 -1.82 13.82
CA GLY A 154 20.15 -2.77 12.94
C GLY A 154 19.74 -2.16 11.59
N ARG A 155 20.30 -1.01 11.18
CA ARG A 155 19.92 -0.33 9.95
C ARG A 155 20.79 -0.80 8.78
N THR A 156 20.17 -1.11 7.64
CA THR A 156 20.84 -1.43 6.39
C THR A 156 21.16 -0.16 5.58
N ALA A 157 22.01 -0.28 4.55
CA ALA A 157 22.27 0.80 3.61
C ALA A 157 20.97 1.29 2.93
N LEU A 158 20.05 0.38 2.63
CA LEU A 158 18.75 0.69 2.02
C LEU A 158 17.92 1.65 2.88
N LEU A 159 17.89 1.45 4.20
CA LEU A 159 17.16 2.35 5.10
C LEU A 159 17.70 3.78 5.03
N PHE A 160 19.03 3.95 4.95
CA PHE A 160 19.65 5.28 4.83
C PHE A 160 19.28 5.95 3.51
N VAL A 161 19.47 5.27 2.38
CA VAL A 161 19.22 5.88 1.07
C VAL A 161 17.73 6.13 0.81
N ALA A 162 16.85 5.30 1.40
CA ALA A 162 15.41 5.51 1.36
C ALA A 162 15.01 6.80 2.09
N GLY A 163 15.51 7.01 3.31
CA GLY A 163 15.28 8.25 4.06
C GLY A 163 15.87 9.49 3.40
N LEU A 164 17.04 9.36 2.77
CA LEU A 164 17.68 10.44 2.02
C LEU A 164 16.95 10.79 0.71
N GLY A 165 16.22 9.83 0.14
CA GLY A 165 15.40 10.05 -1.06
C GLY A 165 16.15 9.78 -2.37
N SER A 166 17.20 8.96 -2.34
CA SER A 166 17.98 8.63 -3.54
C SER A 166 17.40 7.41 -4.28
N GLU A 167 16.55 7.65 -5.27
CA GLU A 167 15.98 6.60 -6.11
C GLU A 167 17.07 5.76 -6.82
N PRO A 168 18.15 6.34 -7.39
CA PRO A 168 19.20 5.54 -8.02
C PRO A 168 19.88 4.58 -7.04
N CYS A 169 20.20 5.03 -5.81
CA CYS A 169 20.82 4.16 -4.82
C CYS A 169 19.85 3.07 -4.31
N VAL A 170 18.56 3.39 -4.14
CA VAL A 170 17.53 2.39 -3.78
C VAL A 170 17.45 1.31 -4.84
N LYS A 171 17.41 1.70 -6.13
CA LYS A 171 17.36 0.74 -7.24
C LYS A 171 18.61 -0.13 -7.29
N LEU A 172 19.79 0.49 -7.16
CA LEU A 172 21.08 -0.22 -7.16
C LEU A 172 21.13 -1.28 -6.03
N LEU A 173 20.74 -0.92 -4.81
CA LEU A 173 20.73 -1.84 -3.68
C LEU A 173 19.69 -2.96 -3.84
N ALA A 174 18.51 -2.64 -4.36
CA ALA A 174 17.49 -3.64 -4.64
C ALA A 174 17.93 -4.64 -5.72
N GLU A 175 18.56 -4.16 -6.79
CA GLU A 175 19.16 -5.00 -7.84
C GLU A 175 20.27 -5.91 -7.28
N ALA A 176 21.00 -5.45 -6.26
CA ALA A 176 22.00 -6.23 -5.54
C ALA A 176 21.41 -7.22 -4.53
N GLY A 177 20.07 -7.29 -4.38
CA GLY A 177 19.38 -8.23 -3.50
C GLY A 177 19.13 -7.71 -2.09
N ALA A 178 19.08 -6.39 -1.88
CA ALA A 178 18.71 -5.83 -0.58
C ALA A 178 17.31 -6.26 -0.16
N ASN A 179 17.17 -6.65 1.11
CA ASN A 179 15.87 -6.94 1.71
C ASN A 179 15.09 -5.62 1.88
N LEU A 180 14.01 -5.47 1.09
CA LEU A 180 13.17 -4.27 1.08
C LEU A 180 12.39 -4.09 2.38
N ASP A 181 12.12 -5.20 3.07
CA ASP A 181 11.26 -5.30 4.22
C ASP A 181 12.01 -5.41 5.56
N HIS A 182 13.34 -5.27 5.51
CA HIS A 182 14.17 -5.25 6.70
C HIS A 182 13.75 -4.12 7.65
N GLN A 183 13.63 -4.44 8.94
CA GLN A 183 13.28 -3.50 10.00
C GLN A 183 14.48 -3.21 10.92
N ASP A 184 14.64 -1.95 11.33
CA ASP A 184 15.67 -1.56 12.28
C ASP A 184 15.35 -2.02 13.72
N ASN A 185 16.38 -2.00 14.62
CA ASN A 185 16.23 -2.43 16.01
C ASN A 185 15.78 -1.29 16.96
N ARG A 186 15.55 -0.06 16.45
CA ARG A 186 15.19 1.10 17.27
C ARG A 186 13.71 1.45 17.26
N GLY A 187 12.98 0.92 16.34
CA GLY A 187 11.57 1.26 16.19
C GLY A 187 10.84 0.35 15.24
N GLY A 188 11.49 -0.70 14.73
CA GLY A 188 10.91 -1.60 13.74
C GLY A 188 10.63 -0.90 12.39
N LEU A 189 11.44 0.12 12.03
CA LEU A 189 11.21 0.92 10.84
C LEU A 189 11.76 0.24 9.59
N SER A 190 10.91 0.03 8.57
CA SER A 190 11.31 -0.47 7.26
C SER A 190 11.72 0.68 6.31
N ALA A 191 12.21 0.34 5.11
CA ALA A 191 12.54 1.33 4.08
C ALA A 191 11.33 2.20 3.69
N LEU A 192 10.12 1.64 3.65
CA LEU A 192 8.89 2.39 3.43
C LEU A 192 8.60 3.39 4.56
N HIS A 193 8.82 3.00 5.82
CA HIS A 193 8.69 3.92 6.96
C HIS A 193 9.69 5.07 6.88
N MET A 194 10.94 4.77 6.50
CA MET A 194 11.97 5.81 6.31
C MET A 194 11.58 6.77 5.20
N ALA A 195 11.16 6.28 4.03
CA ALA A 195 10.72 7.11 2.93
C ALA A 195 9.51 7.97 3.28
N ALA A 196 8.52 7.41 3.99
CA ALA A 196 7.32 8.13 4.44
C ALA A 196 7.65 9.20 5.49
N GLY A 197 8.44 8.87 6.51
CA GLY A 197 8.83 9.78 7.60
C GLY A 197 9.63 10.98 7.12
N TYR A 198 10.53 10.78 6.14
CA TYR A 198 11.35 11.82 5.53
C TYR A 198 10.72 12.46 4.30
N VAL A 199 9.45 12.11 3.98
CA VAL A 199 8.66 12.72 2.90
C VAL A 199 9.31 12.54 1.53
N ARG A 200 9.49 11.28 1.11
CA ARG A 200 10.14 10.88 -0.15
C ARG A 200 9.14 10.15 -1.07
N PRO A 201 8.18 10.83 -1.69
CA PRO A 201 7.12 10.17 -2.48
C PRO A 201 7.67 9.36 -3.66
N GLY A 202 8.75 9.81 -4.33
CA GLY A 202 9.39 9.07 -5.42
C GLY A 202 10.00 7.75 -4.95
N VAL A 203 10.74 7.77 -3.84
CA VAL A 203 11.30 6.55 -3.23
C VAL A 203 10.19 5.63 -2.70
N THR A 204 9.13 6.19 -2.10
CA THR A 204 7.98 5.40 -1.65
C THR A 204 7.36 4.63 -2.82
N LYS A 205 7.14 5.32 -3.95
CA LYS A 205 6.62 4.71 -5.17
C LYS A 205 7.57 3.62 -5.69
N LEU A 206 8.85 3.91 -5.80
CA LEU A 206 9.86 2.98 -6.28
C LEU A 206 9.93 1.71 -5.42
N LEU A 207 9.94 1.85 -4.07
CA LEU A 207 9.97 0.70 -3.16
C LEU A 207 8.74 -0.21 -3.36
N LEU A 208 7.55 0.36 -3.54
CA LEU A 208 6.33 -0.40 -3.82
C LEU A 208 6.40 -1.11 -5.20
N GLU A 209 6.92 -0.42 -6.21
CA GLU A 209 7.14 -1.01 -7.55
C GLU A 209 8.15 -2.18 -7.50
N LEU A 210 9.14 -2.12 -6.61
CA LEU A 210 10.10 -3.18 -6.37
C LEU A 210 9.56 -4.32 -5.50
N GLY A 211 8.38 -4.17 -4.91
CA GLY A 211 7.69 -5.21 -4.15
C GLY A 211 7.86 -5.14 -2.63
N ALA A 212 8.22 -3.97 -2.08
CA ALA A 212 8.19 -3.76 -0.63
C ALA A 212 6.77 -3.90 -0.09
N ASP A 213 6.62 -4.56 1.07
CA ASP A 213 5.33 -4.80 1.71
C ASP A 213 4.82 -3.54 2.44
N PRO A 214 3.70 -2.91 1.98
CA PRO A 214 3.14 -1.72 2.61
C PRO A 214 2.44 -2.00 3.96
N GLU A 215 2.21 -3.28 4.31
CA GLU A 215 1.48 -3.66 5.52
C GLU A 215 2.39 -3.90 6.72
N ILE A 216 3.71 -3.89 6.54
CA ILE A 216 4.66 -3.98 7.65
C ILE A 216 4.39 -2.86 8.65
N THR A 217 4.37 -3.24 9.93
CA THR A 217 4.15 -2.30 11.04
C THR A 217 5.42 -2.07 11.85
N ASP A 218 5.59 -0.84 12.33
CA ASP A 218 6.62 -0.48 13.29
C ASP A 218 6.32 -1.07 14.70
N ASP A 219 7.22 -0.89 15.66
CA ASP A 219 7.05 -1.37 17.05
C ASP A 219 5.81 -0.79 17.75
N ARG A 220 5.17 0.25 17.19
CA ARG A 220 3.92 0.83 17.68
C ARG A 220 2.69 0.29 16.96
N GLY A 221 2.87 -0.68 16.07
CA GLY A 221 1.81 -1.26 15.26
C GLY A 221 1.31 -0.35 14.13
N LYS A 222 2.15 0.57 13.63
CA LYS A 222 1.79 1.53 12.57
C LYS A 222 2.47 1.18 11.27
N THR A 223 1.71 1.19 10.18
CA THR A 223 2.24 1.08 8.84
C THR A 223 2.90 2.39 8.38
N ALA A 224 3.66 2.34 7.29
CA ALA A 224 4.21 3.55 6.66
C ALA A 224 3.09 4.55 6.26
N LEU A 225 1.91 4.06 5.88
CA LEU A 225 0.73 4.88 5.59
C LEU A 225 0.19 5.57 6.85
N ASP A 226 0.08 4.85 7.96
CA ASP A 226 -0.37 5.43 9.22
C ASP A 226 0.59 6.51 9.71
N LEU A 227 1.90 6.27 9.60
CA LEU A 227 2.93 7.26 9.92
C LEU A 227 2.79 8.53 9.05
N ALA A 228 2.64 8.36 7.73
CA ALA A 228 2.49 9.48 6.81
C ALA A 228 1.23 10.31 7.12
N ARG A 229 0.10 9.67 7.44
CA ARG A 229 -1.15 10.32 7.84
C ARG A 229 -1.03 11.09 9.15
N GLU A 230 -0.34 10.53 10.14
CA GLU A 230 -0.07 11.25 11.40
C GLU A 230 0.77 12.50 11.18
N LEU A 231 1.84 12.39 10.38
CA LEU A 231 2.68 13.53 10.03
C LEU A 231 1.89 14.59 9.25
N LEU A 232 1.02 14.17 8.33
CA LEU A 232 0.15 15.07 7.57
C LEU A 232 -0.84 15.80 8.51
N LYS A 233 -1.47 15.09 9.44
CA LYS A 233 -2.37 15.66 10.46
C LYS A 233 -1.65 16.65 11.37
N ALA A 234 -0.42 16.34 11.77
CA ALA A 234 0.41 17.21 12.60
C ALA A 234 0.96 18.45 11.85
N THR A 235 0.93 18.44 10.49
CA THR A 235 1.46 19.53 9.66
C THR A 235 0.38 20.60 9.41
N PRO A 236 0.51 21.84 9.92
CA PRO A 236 -0.53 22.88 9.82
C PRO A 236 -0.88 23.25 8.38
N LYS A 237 -2.17 23.36 8.07
CA LYS A 237 -2.69 23.71 6.72
C LYS A 237 -2.37 25.16 6.30
N GLY A 238 -2.23 26.08 7.24
CA GLY A 238 -2.10 27.52 6.99
C GLY A 238 -0.67 28.09 7.06
N ASN A 239 0.35 27.24 7.24
CA ASN A 239 1.74 27.71 7.36
C ASN A 239 2.48 27.63 6.02
N PRO A 240 2.83 28.79 5.38
CA PRO A 240 3.54 28.79 4.10
C PRO A 240 4.88 28.04 4.14
N MET A 241 5.58 28.04 5.28
CA MET A 241 6.86 27.34 5.47
C MET A 241 6.69 25.81 5.46
N GLN A 242 5.50 25.32 5.75
CA GLN A 242 5.18 23.88 5.77
C GLN A 242 4.46 23.40 4.50
N PHE A 243 4.17 24.31 3.57
CA PHE A 243 3.40 24.01 2.37
C PHE A 243 4.05 22.90 1.52
N GLY A 244 5.35 23.02 1.22
CA GLY A 244 6.08 22.00 0.46
C GLY A 244 6.11 20.64 1.15
N ARG A 245 6.34 20.63 2.48
CA ARG A 245 6.30 19.39 3.29
C ARG A 245 4.90 18.75 3.24
N ARG A 246 3.85 19.55 3.31
CA ARG A 246 2.48 19.07 3.27
C ARG A 246 2.15 18.43 1.92
N ILE A 247 2.51 19.08 0.81
CA ILE A 247 2.32 18.50 -0.55
C ILE A 247 3.09 17.18 -0.68
N GLY A 248 4.33 17.13 -0.17
CA GLY A 248 5.11 15.89 -0.19
C GLY A 248 4.44 14.77 0.61
N LEU A 249 3.90 15.08 1.80
CA LEU A 249 3.16 14.11 2.63
C LEU A 249 1.86 13.65 1.94
N GLU A 250 1.11 14.55 1.33
CA GLU A 250 -0.09 14.22 0.54
C GLU A 250 0.28 13.28 -0.64
N GLY A 251 1.44 13.51 -1.27
CA GLY A 251 1.98 12.63 -2.31
C GLY A 251 2.34 11.23 -1.78
N VAL A 252 3.00 11.14 -0.62
CA VAL A 252 3.33 9.87 0.04
C VAL A 252 2.06 9.10 0.41
N VAL A 253 1.09 9.77 1.05
CA VAL A 253 -0.20 9.16 1.45
C VAL A 253 -0.91 8.60 0.22
N ARG A 254 -1.02 9.38 -0.86
CA ARG A 254 -1.67 8.93 -2.09
C ARG A 254 -1.01 7.68 -2.67
N VAL A 255 0.32 7.66 -2.79
CA VAL A 255 1.07 6.52 -3.34
C VAL A 255 0.86 5.25 -2.50
N LEU A 256 0.88 5.39 -1.16
CA LEU A 256 0.63 4.25 -0.26
C LEU A 256 -0.84 3.81 -0.29
N GLU A 257 -1.79 4.74 -0.38
CA GLU A 257 -3.21 4.41 -0.53
C GLU A 257 -3.49 3.65 -1.82
N GLU A 258 -2.92 4.10 -2.95
CA GLU A 258 -3.02 3.41 -4.25
C GLU A 258 -2.43 1.99 -4.21
N ALA A 259 -1.44 1.74 -3.34
CA ALA A 259 -0.85 0.41 -3.17
C ALA A 259 -1.71 -0.52 -2.30
N VAL A 260 -2.31 0.02 -1.23
CA VAL A 260 -3.05 -0.76 -0.21
C VAL A 260 -4.53 -0.90 -0.57
N PHE A 261 -5.12 0.11 -1.23
CA PHE A 261 -6.54 0.15 -1.51
C PHE A 261 -6.83 0.16 -3.01
N GLU A 262 -7.94 -0.44 -3.38
CA GLU A 262 -8.57 -0.26 -4.69
C GLU A 262 -9.88 0.51 -4.52
N TYR A 263 -10.27 1.26 -5.56
CA TYR A 263 -11.55 1.95 -5.59
C TYR A 263 -12.62 0.99 -6.07
N VAL A 264 -13.53 0.63 -5.17
CA VAL A 264 -14.71 -0.19 -5.48
C VAL A 264 -15.96 0.58 -5.09
N GLU A 265 -17.03 0.43 -5.86
CA GLU A 265 -18.30 1.05 -5.54
C GLU A 265 -18.99 0.32 -4.40
N VAL A 266 -19.42 1.07 -3.39
CA VAL A 266 -20.27 0.55 -2.32
C VAL A 266 -21.73 0.54 -2.82
N GLU A 267 -22.43 -0.58 -2.64
CA GLU A 267 -23.85 -0.67 -2.91
C GLU A 267 -24.63 -0.03 -1.76
N GLU A 268 -24.32 -0.44 -0.52
CA GLU A 268 -24.96 0.10 0.67
C GLU A 268 -24.10 -0.06 1.93
N ILE A 269 -24.37 0.75 2.95
CA ILE A 269 -23.89 0.53 4.32
C ILE A 269 -24.97 -0.24 5.08
N MET A 270 -24.62 -1.43 5.58
CA MET A 270 -25.55 -2.33 6.28
C MET A 270 -25.60 -2.07 7.78
N GLU A 271 -24.44 -1.92 8.42
CA GLU A 271 -24.31 -1.81 9.88
C GLU A 271 -23.15 -0.87 10.26
N LYS A 272 -23.20 -0.38 11.50
CA LYS A 272 -22.07 0.35 12.09
C LYS A 272 -21.66 -0.23 13.43
N ARG A 273 -20.35 -0.16 13.75
CA ARG A 273 -19.80 -0.51 15.05
C ARG A 273 -18.66 0.42 15.46
N GLY A 274 -18.36 0.46 16.75
CA GLY A 274 -17.29 1.29 17.29
C GLY A 274 -17.68 2.76 17.47
N LYS A 275 -16.70 3.60 17.83
CA LYS A 275 -16.85 5.07 18.01
C LYS A 275 -15.53 5.78 17.75
N GLY A 276 -15.58 7.04 17.32
CA GLY A 276 -14.43 7.88 17.09
C GLY A 276 -13.48 7.28 16.03
N GLU A 277 -12.21 7.12 16.35
CA GLU A 277 -11.19 6.58 15.41
C GLU A 277 -11.39 5.09 15.09
N ASN A 278 -12.13 4.36 15.92
CA ASN A 278 -12.47 2.94 15.74
C ASN A 278 -13.88 2.73 15.17
N LEU A 279 -14.50 3.78 14.61
CA LEU A 279 -15.78 3.66 13.92
C LEU A 279 -15.59 2.90 12.60
N GLU A 280 -16.40 1.87 12.41
CA GLU A 280 -16.40 1.03 11.20
C GLU A 280 -17.85 0.82 10.73
N TYR A 281 -17.97 0.69 9.40
CA TYR A 281 -19.22 0.37 8.71
C TYR A 281 -19.10 -0.98 8.02
N LEU A 282 -20.11 -1.84 8.13
CA LEU A 282 -20.25 -3.03 7.31
C LEU A 282 -20.79 -2.58 5.96
N VAL A 283 -19.98 -2.72 4.90
CA VAL A 283 -20.36 -2.31 3.55
C VAL A 283 -20.64 -3.51 2.67
N LYS A 284 -21.65 -3.38 1.81
CA LYS A 284 -21.93 -4.27 0.71
C LYS A 284 -21.36 -3.65 -0.56
N TRP A 285 -20.58 -4.42 -1.30
CA TRP A 285 -19.89 -3.97 -2.50
C TRP A 285 -20.73 -4.27 -3.75
N LYS A 286 -20.69 -3.37 -4.77
CA LYS A 286 -21.37 -3.60 -6.05
C LYS A 286 -20.74 -4.71 -6.89
N ASP A 287 -19.49 -5.05 -6.65
CA ASP A 287 -18.79 -6.13 -7.33
C ASP A 287 -19.15 -7.54 -6.82
N GLU A 288 -20.21 -7.65 -5.99
CA GLU A 288 -20.68 -8.88 -5.35
C GLU A 288 -19.64 -9.56 -4.44
N SER A 289 -18.54 -8.89 -4.09
CA SER A 289 -17.59 -9.40 -3.12
C SER A 289 -18.23 -9.48 -1.71
N ALA A 290 -17.58 -10.24 -0.81
CA ALA A 290 -18.07 -10.41 0.54
C ALA A 290 -18.19 -9.07 1.29
N ASN A 291 -19.23 -8.92 2.11
CA ASN A 291 -19.41 -7.75 2.95
C ASN A 291 -18.25 -7.62 3.93
N GLU A 292 -17.71 -6.41 4.08
CA GLU A 292 -16.56 -6.14 4.95
C GLU A 292 -16.79 -4.99 5.91
N TRP A 293 -16.14 -5.07 7.09
CA TRP A 293 -16.07 -3.98 8.04
C TRP A 293 -14.97 -3.01 7.63
N VAL A 294 -15.36 -1.81 7.20
CA VAL A 294 -14.46 -0.76 6.70
C VAL A 294 -14.44 0.40 7.68
N LYS A 295 -13.25 0.90 8.04
CA LYS A 295 -13.14 2.09 8.90
C LYS A 295 -13.83 3.29 8.25
N ALA A 296 -14.56 4.07 9.03
CA ALA A 296 -15.34 5.22 8.57
C ALA A 296 -14.55 6.20 7.68
N ARG A 297 -13.24 6.35 7.95
CA ARG A 297 -12.35 7.22 7.16
C ARG A 297 -12.12 6.75 5.72
N TYR A 298 -12.47 5.50 5.40
CA TYR A 298 -12.32 4.91 4.07
C TYR A 298 -13.66 4.79 3.32
N VAL A 299 -14.74 5.18 3.96
CA VAL A 299 -16.08 5.26 3.35
C VAL A 299 -16.34 6.72 2.99
N ALA A 300 -16.95 7.00 1.84
CA ALA A 300 -17.22 8.36 1.41
C ALA A 300 -18.12 9.09 2.41
N GLU A 301 -17.82 10.36 2.61
CA GLU A 301 -18.47 11.18 3.65
C GLU A 301 -19.95 11.40 3.38
N ASP A 302 -20.35 11.50 2.12
CA ASP A 302 -21.74 11.62 1.68
C ASP A 302 -22.52 10.35 1.99
N LEU A 303 -22.01 9.16 1.65
CA LEU A 303 -22.63 7.88 1.99
C LEU A 303 -22.78 7.69 3.50
N VAL A 304 -21.77 8.08 4.27
CA VAL A 304 -21.85 8.04 5.74
C VAL A 304 -22.94 8.98 6.25
N LYS A 305 -23.03 10.20 5.72
CA LYS A 305 -24.06 11.15 6.10
C LYS A 305 -25.46 10.63 5.81
N ASP A 306 -25.64 10.04 4.64
CA ASP A 306 -26.92 9.49 4.23
C ASP A 306 -27.33 8.32 5.13
N TYR A 307 -26.42 7.39 5.41
CA TYR A 307 -26.67 6.30 6.35
C TYR A 307 -27.01 6.81 7.78
N GLU A 308 -26.26 7.79 8.29
CA GLU A 308 -26.51 8.37 9.61
C GLU A 308 -27.82 9.17 9.65
N ALA A 309 -28.26 9.71 8.53
CA ALA A 309 -29.56 10.34 8.38
C ALA A 309 -30.72 9.35 8.26
N GLY A 310 -30.43 8.04 8.15
CA GLY A 310 -31.43 6.99 8.00
C GLY A 310 -32.07 7.00 6.60
N LEU A 311 -31.30 7.41 5.59
CA LEU A 311 -31.74 7.40 4.20
C LEU A 311 -31.55 5.99 3.62
N GLU A 312 -32.59 5.47 2.96
CA GLU A 312 -32.55 4.19 2.25
C GLU A 312 -32.24 4.42 0.77
N TYR A 313 -31.39 3.59 0.20
CA TYR A 313 -31.03 3.64 -1.20
C TYR A 313 -31.91 2.69 -2.00
N ALA A 314 -32.46 3.20 -3.11
CA ALA A 314 -33.16 2.39 -4.07
C ALA A 314 -32.64 2.72 -5.50
N VAL A 315 -32.67 1.71 -6.38
CA VAL A 315 -32.25 1.88 -7.77
C VAL A 315 -33.44 2.33 -8.59
N ALA A 316 -33.35 3.51 -9.23
CA ALA A 316 -34.40 4.00 -10.10
C ALA A 316 -34.47 3.15 -11.38
N GLU A 317 -35.66 2.56 -11.64
CA GLU A 317 -35.93 1.79 -12.85
C GLU A 317 -36.35 2.70 -14.02
N ALA A 318 -37.27 3.63 -13.76
CA ALA A 318 -37.78 4.56 -14.78
C ALA A 318 -38.45 5.78 -14.15
N VAL A 319 -38.48 6.87 -14.91
CA VAL A 319 -39.40 7.98 -14.63
C VAL A 319 -40.72 7.68 -15.32
N VAL A 320 -41.82 7.70 -14.53
CA VAL A 320 -43.18 7.38 -15.03
C VAL A 320 -44.14 8.58 -15.00
N GLY A 321 -43.72 9.71 -14.40
CA GLY A 321 -44.48 10.96 -14.37
C GLY A 321 -43.60 12.17 -14.10
N ARG A 322 -44.12 13.37 -14.37
CA ARG A 322 -43.46 14.65 -14.07
C ARG A 322 -44.53 15.70 -13.72
N ARG A 323 -44.25 16.48 -12.67
CA ARG A 323 -45.12 17.59 -12.27
C ARG A 323 -44.30 18.81 -11.82
N VAL A 324 -44.95 19.91 -11.59
CA VAL A 324 -44.34 21.07 -10.90
C VAL A 324 -44.76 20.99 -9.43
N GLY A 325 -43.79 20.97 -8.53
CA GLY A 325 -43.99 20.97 -7.10
C GLY A 325 -44.51 22.31 -6.58
N ASP A 326 -44.87 22.35 -5.29
CA ASP A 326 -45.42 23.55 -4.64
C ASP A 326 -44.39 24.70 -4.57
N ASP A 327 -43.11 24.40 -4.68
CA ASP A 327 -41.99 25.34 -4.73
C ASP A 327 -41.67 25.87 -6.14
N GLY A 328 -42.44 25.42 -7.16
CA GLY A 328 -42.25 25.77 -8.56
C GLY A 328 -41.14 25.03 -9.28
N LYS A 329 -40.49 24.06 -8.63
CA LYS A 329 -39.50 23.16 -9.23
C LYS A 329 -40.16 21.93 -9.85
N TYR A 330 -39.45 21.28 -10.78
CA TYR A 330 -39.91 20.03 -11.35
C TYR A 330 -39.64 18.85 -10.39
N GLU A 331 -40.62 17.97 -10.29
CA GLU A 331 -40.57 16.68 -9.61
C GLU A 331 -40.87 15.56 -10.59
N CYS A 332 -40.15 14.46 -10.48
CA CYS A 332 -40.33 13.25 -11.28
C CYS A 332 -40.94 12.13 -10.41
N LEU A 333 -41.95 11.45 -10.93
CA LEU A 333 -42.46 10.22 -10.34
C LEU A 333 -41.55 9.08 -10.78
N VAL A 334 -40.75 8.57 -9.83
CA VAL A 334 -39.74 7.55 -10.09
C VAL A 334 -40.27 6.19 -9.68
N LYS A 335 -40.18 5.22 -10.59
CA LYS A 335 -40.39 3.81 -10.32
C LYS A 335 -39.06 3.19 -9.95
N TRP A 336 -39.02 2.43 -8.85
CA TRP A 336 -37.83 1.81 -8.27
C TRP A 336 -37.82 0.32 -8.54
N VAL A 337 -36.62 -0.29 -8.60
CA VAL A 337 -36.45 -1.73 -8.83
C VAL A 337 -37.04 -2.54 -7.67
N ASP A 338 -36.79 -2.11 -6.44
CA ASP A 338 -37.08 -2.85 -5.22
C ASP A 338 -38.25 -2.29 -4.41
N LEU A 339 -38.95 -1.25 -4.89
CA LEU A 339 -40.13 -0.67 -4.23
C LEU A 339 -41.39 -0.88 -5.07
N GLU A 340 -42.46 -1.31 -4.43
CA GLU A 340 -43.74 -1.55 -5.09
C GLU A 340 -44.42 -0.26 -5.58
N GLU A 341 -44.26 0.86 -4.85
CA GLU A 341 -44.91 2.12 -5.16
C GLU A 341 -43.90 3.18 -5.67
N PRO A 342 -44.22 3.86 -6.78
CA PRO A 342 -43.38 4.99 -7.25
C PRO A 342 -43.52 6.18 -6.30
N THR A 343 -42.40 6.93 -6.14
CA THR A 343 -42.36 8.15 -5.32
C THR A 343 -42.08 9.39 -6.16
N TRP A 344 -42.51 10.58 -5.66
CA TRP A 344 -42.19 11.86 -6.26
C TRP A 344 -40.88 12.38 -5.72
N GLU A 345 -39.89 12.54 -6.61
CA GLU A 345 -38.55 12.99 -6.30
C GLU A 345 -38.23 14.34 -7.01
N PRO A 346 -37.49 15.24 -6.38
CA PRO A 346 -36.97 16.42 -7.07
C PRO A 346 -36.17 16.01 -8.31
N GLU A 347 -36.41 16.67 -9.46
CA GLU A 347 -35.73 16.32 -10.72
C GLU A 347 -34.20 16.37 -10.61
N GLU A 348 -33.68 17.24 -9.73
CA GLU A 348 -32.23 17.35 -9.45
C GLU A 348 -31.63 16.09 -8.80
N ASN A 349 -32.46 15.22 -8.20
CA ASN A 349 -32.05 13.96 -7.57
C ASN A 349 -32.24 12.76 -8.49
N VAL A 350 -32.78 12.93 -9.69
CA VAL A 350 -33.05 11.84 -10.64
C VAL A 350 -32.00 11.85 -11.74
N ASP A 351 -31.58 10.66 -12.17
CA ASP A 351 -30.64 10.55 -13.28
C ASP A 351 -31.19 11.25 -14.54
N SER A 352 -30.39 12.18 -15.06
CA SER A 352 -30.76 12.97 -16.22
C SER A 352 -31.04 12.14 -17.49
N GLU A 353 -30.49 10.92 -17.60
CA GLU A 353 -30.77 10.01 -18.70
C GLU A 353 -32.17 9.40 -18.60
N LEU A 354 -32.61 9.04 -17.35
CA LEU A 354 -33.97 8.57 -17.13
C LEU A 354 -35.02 9.67 -17.44
N VAL A 355 -34.72 10.91 -17.07
CA VAL A 355 -35.57 12.06 -17.39
C VAL A 355 -35.65 12.26 -18.89
N LYS A 356 -34.54 12.20 -19.62
CA LYS A 356 -34.50 12.31 -21.07
C LYS A 356 -35.29 11.20 -21.78
N VAL A 357 -35.16 9.96 -21.31
CA VAL A 357 -35.90 8.81 -21.83
C VAL A 357 -37.40 9.02 -21.67
N PHE A 358 -37.85 9.51 -20.52
CA PHE A 358 -39.24 9.86 -20.26
C PHE A 358 -39.75 10.96 -21.20
N GLU A 359 -39.00 12.06 -21.37
CA GLU A 359 -39.36 13.16 -22.26
C GLU A 359 -39.48 12.71 -23.71
N LEU A 360 -38.54 11.88 -24.19
CA LEU A 360 -38.57 11.32 -25.55
C LEU A 360 -39.79 10.40 -25.77
N SER A 361 -40.20 9.67 -24.73
CA SER A 361 -41.35 8.78 -24.75
C SER A 361 -42.65 9.59 -24.85
N ASN A 362 -42.78 10.66 -24.07
CA ASN A 362 -43.94 11.55 -24.09
C ASN A 362 -44.08 12.34 -25.40
N ASN A 363 -42.98 12.79 -26.03
CA ASN A 363 -42.99 13.46 -27.31
C ASN A 363 -43.41 12.53 -28.46
N LYS A 364 -43.19 11.22 -28.36
CA LYS A 364 -43.66 10.23 -29.34
C LYS A 364 -45.18 10.01 -29.23
N GLN A 365 -45.77 10.16 -28.04
CA GLN A 365 -47.22 10.02 -27.83
C GLN A 365 -48.02 11.31 -28.18
N ALA A 366 -47.36 12.46 -28.25
CA ALA A 366 -47.95 13.75 -28.56
C ALA A 366 -48.05 14.04 -30.08
N GLN A 367 -47.64 13.14 -30.97
CA GLN A 367 -47.92 13.30 -32.40
C GLN A 367 -49.37 12.95 -32.66
N PRO A 368 -50.19 13.86 -33.24
CA PRO A 368 -51.57 13.57 -33.56
C PRO A 368 -51.60 12.44 -34.59
N LYS A 369 -52.44 11.43 -34.31
CA LYS A 369 -52.78 10.40 -35.30
C LYS A 369 -53.25 11.10 -36.56
N PRO A 370 -52.81 10.70 -37.78
CA PRO A 370 -53.34 11.25 -39.00
C PRO A 370 -54.85 10.98 -39.02
N SER A 371 -55.66 12.04 -39.05
CA SER A 371 -57.10 11.99 -39.23
C SER A 371 -57.35 11.33 -40.57
N ILE A 372 -57.92 10.13 -40.53
CA ILE A 372 -58.53 9.51 -41.73
C ILE A 372 -59.81 10.32 -42.02
N ASP A 373 -59.69 11.30 -42.89
CA ASP A 373 -60.82 12.03 -43.44
C ASP A 373 -61.62 11.06 -44.32
N SER A 374 -62.75 10.60 -43.76
CA SER A 374 -63.76 9.83 -44.54
C SER A 374 -64.61 10.80 -45.36
N GLY A 375 -64.03 11.21 -46.50
CA GLY A 375 -64.76 11.91 -47.52
C GLY A 375 -65.81 11.00 -48.17
N LEU A 376 -67.05 11.01 -47.63
CA LEU A 376 -68.24 10.55 -48.39
C LEU A 376 -68.50 11.55 -49.46
N SER A 377 -68.09 11.25 -50.68
CA SER A 377 -68.53 11.95 -51.88
C SER A 377 -69.83 11.35 -52.37
N THR A 378 -70.97 12.06 -52.17
CA THR A 378 -72.29 11.80 -52.72
C THR A 378 -72.26 12.09 -54.23
N VAL A 379 -72.30 11.08 -55.07
CA VAL A 379 -72.51 11.23 -56.56
C VAL A 379 -73.98 11.21 -56.86
N ALA A 380 -74.49 12.34 -57.30
CA ALA A 380 -75.87 12.46 -57.86
C ALA A 380 -75.96 11.77 -59.25
N PHE A 381 -76.97 10.90 -59.39
CA PHE A 381 -77.40 10.30 -60.63
C PHE A 381 -78.06 11.36 -61.54
N SER A 382 -77.64 11.54 -62.79
CA SER A 382 -78.46 12.08 -63.88
C SER A 382 -78.55 11.04 -64.99
N GLN A 383 -79.79 10.57 -65.17
CA GLN A 383 -80.21 9.84 -66.39
C GLN A 383 -80.22 10.78 -67.56
N ASP A 384 -79.65 10.41 -68.67
CA ASP A 384 -80.23 10.56 -70.00
C ASP A 384 -79.51 9.61 -70.98
N GLY A 385 -80.36 8.89 -71.70
CA GLY A 385 -79.99 7.80 -72.58
C GLY A 385 -79.78 8.26 -74.01
N PRO A 386 -79.98 7.40 -75.01
CA PRO A 386 -78.94 6.94 -75.91
C PRO A 386 -79.02 7.52 -77.35
N THR A 387 -77.90 7.54 -78.03
CA THR A 387 -77.92 7.48 -79.53
C THR A 387 -76.56 6.97 -80.03
N SER A 388 -76.58 5.82 -80.54
CA SER A 388 -76.46 5.28 -81.88
C SER A 388 -75.32 5.80 -82.81
N VAL A 389 -74.65 4.79 -83.40
CA VAL A 389 -74.30 4.54 -84.80
C VAL A 389 -72.87 4.89 -85.28
N THR A 390 -72.24 3.77 -85.72
CA THR A 390 -71.37 3.56 -86.90
C THR A 390 -70.03 4.34 -86.99
N THR A 391 -68.99 3.68 -87.19
CA THR A 391 -68.42 2.73 -88.16
C THR A 391 -67.15 2.08 -87.59
#